data_7a84220451f899fc78122dbc1a4a369c
#
_entry.id   7a84220451f899fc78122dbc1a4a369c
#
_cell.length_a   1.000
_cell.length_b   1.000
_cell.length_c   1.000
_cell.angle_alpha   90.00
_cell.angle_beta   90.00
_cell.angle_gamma   90.00
#
_symmetry.space_group_name_H-M   'P 1'
#
loop_
_entity.id
_entity.type
_entity.pdbx_description
1 polymer ?
#
loop_
_entity_poly.entity_id
_entity_poly.type
_entity_poly.pdbx_seq_one_letter_code
_entity_poly.pdbx_strand_id
1 'polypeptide(L)'
;FEPKVVKKYENVCNELDKKIIGLYACGMSVRDIQSEMEELYGIDVSPAMISKITDKVVEAAAEWQSRELNEIYPIVYMDAMHFKVRDDNKIVSKAAYICMALDMKGKKDILGIWIGESEGAKFWLSVCNDLKNRGVDDILIACMDGLKGLPEAIKTVYPDVSIQTCIVHQIRNSLKYIASKDQREFMKDLKSVYRAFNEETALKNLDILKKIKNLNKDTLELFFELNDSYKWTIEYLNKWNLLKSNLKELNLS
;
A
#
# COMPACT_ATOMS: atom_id res chain seq x y z
N PHE A 1 -29.87 -30.81 38.66
CA PHE A 1 -28.94 -29.71 38.47
C PHE A 1 -28.48 -29.78 37.01
N GLU A 2 -29.16 -29.08 36.12
CA GLU A 2 -28.60 -28.85 34.78
C GLU A 2 -27.53 -27.76 34.92
N PRO A 3 -26.25 -28.08 34.75
CA PRO A 3 -25.26 -27.05 34.61
C PRO A 3 -25.66 -26.29 33.32
N LYS A 4 -26.01 -25.02 33.42
CA LYS A 4 -25.89 -24.10 32.29
C LYS A 4 -24.42 -23.98 31.95
N VAL A 5 -23.90 -25.06 31.39
CA VAL A 5 -22.59 -25.09 30.80
C VAL A 5 -22.66 -24.10 29.64
N VAL A 6 -22.04 -22.95 29.80
CA VAL A 6 -21.48 -22.19 28.70
C VAL A 6 -21.09 -23.23 27.66
N LYS A 7 -21.64 -23.12 26.45
CA LYS A 7 -21.35 -24.07 25.38
C LYS A 7 -19.84 -24.30 25.39
N LYS A 8 -19.48 -25.49 25.83
CA LYS A 8 -18.10 -25.90 26.04
C LYS A 8 -17.39 -25.62 24.73
N TYR A 9 -16.43 -24.70 24.73
CA TYR A 9 -15.50 -24.35 23.65
C TYR A 9 -15.77 -23.14 22.73
N GLU A 10 -16.94 -22.49 22.67
CA GLU A 10 -17.13 -21.41 21.68
C GLU A 10 -16.68 -20.01 22.14
N ASN A 11 -16.79 -19.64 23.39
CA ASN A 11 -16.51 -18.26 23.80
C ASN A 11 -15.14 -18.02 24.49
N VAL A 12 -14.67 -18.97 25.30
CA VAL A 12 -13.37 -18.81 26.00
C VAL A 12 -12.21 -19.05 25.06
N CYS A 13 -12.32 -20.05 24.16
CA CYS A 13 -11.31 -20.26 23.12
C CYS A 13 -11.21 -19.09 22.14
N ASN A 14 -12.33 -18.46 21.78
CA ASN A 14 -12.31 -17.31 20.86
C ASN A 14 -11.61 -16.06 21.43
N GLU A 15 -11.74 -15.78 22.71
CA GLU A 15 -11.04 -14.63 23.32
C GLU A 15 -9.54 -14.88 23.48
N LEU A 16 -9.16 -16.08 23.91
CA LEU A 16 -7.78 -16.50 24.01
C LEU A 16 -7.10 -16.50 22.64
N ASP A 17 -7.74 -17.10 21.65
CA ASP A 17 -7.27 -17.11 20.25
C ASP A 17 -7.04 -15.68 19.74
N LYS A 18 -7.98 -14.76 19.95
CA LYS A 18 -7.85 -13.34 19.54
C LYS A 18 -6.66 -12.65 20.20
N LYS A 19 -6.41 -12.90 21.49
CA LYS A 19 -5.27 -12.32 22.21
C LYS A 19 -3.95 -12.85 21.66
N ILE A 20 -3.82 -14.18 21.50
CA ILE A 20 -2.63 -14.83 20.93
C ILE A 20 -2.37 -14.32 19.51
N ILE A 21 -3.39 -14.25 18.67
CA ILE A 21 -3.30 -13.70 17.32
C ILE A 21 -2.86 -12.23 17.35
N GLY A 22 -3.41 -11.43 18.27
CA GLY A 22 -3.05 -10.02 18.44
C GLY A 22 -1.56 -9.84 18.80
N LEU A 23 -1.06 -10.62 19.76
CA LEU A 23 0.35 -10.61 20.16
C LEU A 23 1.27 -11.08 19.03
N TYR A 24 0.85 -12.13 18.32
CA TYR A 24 1.57 -12.62 17.13
C TYR A 24 1.63 -11.58 16.01
N ALA A 25 0.53 -10.88 15.74
CA ALA A 25 0.47 -9.79 14.77
C ALA A 25 1.34 -8.58 15.16
N CYS A 26 1.60 -8.38 16.46
CA CYS A 26 2.58 -7.40 16.94
C CYS A 26 4.04 -7.85 16.76
N GLY A 27 4.29 -9.04 16.20
CA GLY A 27 5.63 -9.57 15.93
C GLY A 27 6.27 -10.30 17.10
N MET A 28 5.50 -10.66 18.13
CA MET A 28 6.03 -11.43 19.27
C MET A 28 6.35 -12.87 18.87
N SER A 29 7.45 -13.39 19.37
CA SER A 29 7.78 -14.82 19.19
C SER A 29 6.85 -15.71 20.00
N VAL A 30 6.78 -17.00 19.65
CA VAL A 30 5.97 -17.99 20.39
C VAL A 30 6.36 -18.01 21.89
N ARG A 31 7.65 -17.84 22.20
CA ARG A 31 8.14 -17.80 23.60
C ARG A 31 7.69 -16.53 24.33
N ASP A 32 7.74 -15.38 23.64
CA ASP A 32 7.31 -14.11 24.23
C ASP A 32 5.80 -14.14 24.48
N ILE A 33 5.02 -14.69 23.55
CA ILE A 33 3.57 -14.88 23.71
C ILE A 33 3.26 -15.78 24.91
N GLN A 34 4.00 -16.88 25.08
CA GLN A 34 3.83 -17.78 26.21
C GLN A 34 4.09 -17.05 27.53
N SER A 35 5.22 -16.32 27.63
CA SER A 35 5.57 -15.53 28.80
C SER A 35 4.53 -14.47 29.14
N GLU A 36 4.08 -13.74 28.15
CA GLU A 36 3.08 -12.66 28.29
C GLU A 36 1.71 -13.20 28.71
N MET A 37 1.31 -14.35 28.18
CA MET A 37 0.04 -15.00 28.57
C MET A 37 0.06 -15.50 30.01
N GLU A 38 1.20 -16.01 30.46
CA GLU A 38 1.38 -16.42 31.86
C GLU A 38 1.41 -15.22 32.81
N GLU A 39 2.18 -14.17 32.46
CA GLU A 39 2.37 -12.98 33.31
C GLU A 39 1.10 -12.12 33.43
N LEU A 40 0.41 -11.83 32.32
CA LEU A 40 -0.74 -10.92 32.31
C LEU A 40 -2.08 -11.60 32.60
N TYR A 41 -2.22 -12.86 32.22
CA TYR A 41 -3.50 -13.57 32.33
C TYR A 41 -3.46 -14.80 33.22
N GLY A 42 -2.28 -15.18 33.72
CA GLY A 42 -2.10 -16.40 34.54
C GLY A 42 -2.46 -17.69 33.75
N ILE A 43 -2.33 -17.66 32.44
CA ILE A 43 -2.71 -18.78 31.56
C ILE A 43 -1.43 -19.40 30.98
N ASP A 44 -1.18 -20.66 31.33
CA ASP A 44 -0.10 -21.45 30.70
C ASP A 44 -0.58 -21.95 29.32
N VAL A 45 0.08 -21.46 28.28
CA VAL A 45 -0.19 -21.84 26.87
C VAL A 45 1.03 -22.54 26.29
N SER A 46 0.86 -23.76 25.82
CA SER A 46 1.97 -24.47 25.22
C SER A 46 2.35 -23.88 23.86
N PRO A 47 3.64 -23.94 23.45
CA PRO A 47 4.09 -23.52 22.12
C PRO A 47 3.30 -24.16 20.98
N ALA A 48 2.94 -25.45 21.14
CA ALA A 48 2.14 -26.18 20.17
C ALA A 48 0.71 -25.60 20.01
N MET A 49 0.11 -25.14 21.13
CA MET A 49 -1.20 -24.50 21.12
C MET A 49 -1.13 -23.14 20.42
N ILE A 50 -0.10 -22.34 20.70
CA ILE A 50 0.13 -21.04 20.04
C ILE A 50 0.28 -21.25 18.53
N SER A 51 1.13 -22.19 18.10
CA SER A 51 1.29 -22.53 16.67
C SER A 51 -0.03 -22.94 16.01
N LYS A 52 -0.81 -23.80 16.66
CA LYS A 52 -2.11 -24.24 16.15
C LYS A 52 -3.12 -23.08 16.02
N ILE A 53 -3.05 -22.10 16.91
CA ILE A 53 -3.93 -20.91 16.85
C ILE A 53 -3.46 -19.98 15.73
N THR A 54 -2.14 -19.78 15.58
CA THR A 54 -1.60 -18.94 14.52
C THR A 54 -1.76 -19.58 13.13
N ASP A 55 -1.75 -20.91 13.01
CA ASP A 55 -2.01 -21.61 11.75
C ASP A 55 -3.43 -21.33 11.21
N LYS A 56 -4.43 -21.14 12.08
CA LYS A 56 -5.78 -20.74 11.66
C LYS A 56 -5.79 -19.36 10.97
N VAL A 57 -4.86 -18.47 11.32
CA VAL A 57 -4.72 -17.16 10.67
C VAL A 57 -4.28 -17.34 9.21
N VAL A 58 -3.44 -18.33 8.94
CA VAL A 58 -2.96 -18.62 7.57
C VAL A 58 -4.14 -19.02 6.68
N GLU A 59 -5.04 -19.88 7.16
CA GLU A 59 -6.23 -20.27 6.41
C GLU A 59 -7.17 -19.07 6.18
N ALA A 60 -7.46 -18.29 7.21
CA ALA A 60 -8.27 -17.09 7.10
C ALA A 60 -7.64 -16.02 6.20
N ALA A 61 -6.30 -15.88 6.23
CA ALA A 61 -5.57 -14.98 5.35
C ALA A 61 -5.62 -15.46 3.89
N ALA A 62 -5.54 -16.75 3.64
CA ALA A 62 -5.64 -17.33 2.30
C ALA A 62 -7.06 -17.14 1.73
N GLU A 63 -8.11 -17.36 2.53
CA GLU A 63 -9.49 -17.09 2.16
C GLU A 63 -9.70 -15.60 1.86
N TRP A 64 -9.21 -14.72 2.72
CA TRP A 64 -9.27 -13.28 2.49
C TRP A 64 -8.52 -12.87 1.22
N GLN A 65 -7.33 -13.43 0.97
CA GLN A 65 -6.52 -13.13 -0.21
C GLN A 65 -7.20 -13.59 -1.50
N SER A 66 -7.95 -14.69 -1.48
CA SER A 66 -8.65 -15.25 -2.65
C SER A 66 -10.08 -14.75 -2.87
N ARG A 67 -10.57 -13.87 -1.99
CA ARG A 67 -11.95 -13.35 -2.07
C ARG A 67 -12.23 -12.63 -3.39
N GLU A 68 -13.46 -12.63 -3.82
CA GLU A 68 -13.95 -11.80 -4.91
C GLU A 68 -13.75 -10.31 -4.60
N LEU A 69 -13.45 -9.54 -5.62
CA LEU A 69 -13.25 -8.10 -5.56
C LEU A 69 -14.34 -7.39 -6.37
N ASN A 70 -14.44 -6.06 -6.19
CA ASN A 70 -15.34 -5.27 -7.02
C ASN A 70 -14.82 -5.22 -8.47
N GLU A 71 -15.73 -5.11 -9.42
CA GLU A 71 -15.42 -5.03 -10.84
C GLU A 71 -14.59 -3.79 -11.19
N ILE A 72 -14.86 -2.65 -10.53
CA ILE A 72 -14.22 -1.36 -10.84
C ILE A 72 -13.63 -0.73 -9.59
N TYR A 73 -12.37 -0.31 -9.70
CA TYR A 73 -11.69 0.52 -8.71
C TYR A 73 -11.20 1.82 -9.33
N PRO A 74 -11.74 2.99 -8.91
CA PRO A 74 -11.29 4.29 -9.41
C PRO A 74 -9.82 4.56 -9.20
N ILE A 75 -9.27 4.18 -8.04
CA ILE A 75 -7.86 4.40 -7.71
C ILE A 75 -7.30 3.15 -7.02
N VAL A 76 -6.19 2.65 -7.56
CA VAL A 76 -5.40 1.56 -6.94
C VAL A 76 -4.01 2.08 -6.63
N TYR A 77 -3.54 1.83 -5.42
CA TYR A 77 -2.19 2.13 -4.96
C TYR A 77 -1.40 0.83 -4.89
N MET A 78 -0.25 0.81 -5.54
CA MET A 78 0.66 -0.33 -5.56
C MET A 78 2.00 0.09 -4.96
N ASP A 79 2.40 -0.58 -3.89
CA ASP A 79 3.62 -0.27 -3.15
C ASP A 79 4.28 -1.56 -2.65
N ALA A 80 5.58 -1.52 -2.44
CA ALA A 80 6.34 -2.65 -1.91
C ALA A 80 7.09 -2.24 -0.64
N MET A 81 6.98 -3.08 0.39
CA MET A 81 7.69 -2.92 1.64
C MET A 81 8.73 -4.01 1.80
N HIS A 82 10.01 -3.62 1.87
CA HIS A 82 11.11 -4.55 2.06
C HIS A 82 11.32 -4.86 3.54
N PHE A 83 11.52 -6.14 3.85
CA PHE A 83 11.80 -6.61 5.19
C PHE A 83 12.81 -7.77 5.18
N LYS A 84 13.47 -7.98 6.30
CA LYS A 84 14.44 -9.05 6.46
C LYS A 84 13.83 -10.19 7.24
N VAL A 85 13.96 -11.40 6.74
CA VAL A 85 13.56 -12.65 7.41
C VAL A 85 14.77 -13.56 7.58
N ARG A 86 14.73 -14.39 8.62
CA ARG A 86 15.68 -15.49 8.76
C ARG A 86 15.09 -16.70 8.05
N ASP A 87 15.80 -17.18 7.04
CA ASP A 87 15.47 -18.36 6.26
C ASP A 87 16.72 -19.26 6.19
N ASP A 88 16.62 -20.53 6.55
CA ASP A 88 17.75 -21.48 6.64
C ASP A 88 19.01 -20.91 7.29
N ASN A 89 18.87 -20.30 8.47
CA ASN A 89 19.95 -19.62 9.21
C ASN A 89 20.63 -18.45 8.48
N LYS A 90 20.11 -17.99 7.34
CA LYS A 90 20.55 -16.80 6.62
C LYS A 90 19.52 -15.68 6.75
N ILE A 91 20.01 -14.44 6.72
CA ILE A 91 19.13 -13.27 6.64
C ILE A 91 18.92 -12.99 5.15
N VAL A 92 17.67 -13.19 4.68
CA VAL A 92 17.25 -12.85 3.32
C VAL A 92 16.34 -11.64 3.33
N SER A 93 16.42 -10.83 2.27
CA SER A 93 15.49 -9.71 2.07
C SER A 93 14.30 -10.22 1.27
N LYS A 94 13.08 -9.97 1.79
CA LYS A 94 11.82 -10.23 1.07
C LYS A 94 11.05 -8.92 0.93
N ALA A 95 10.15 -8.86 -0.03
CA ALA A 95 9.26 -7.74 -0.24
C ALA A 95 7.80 -8.17 -0.06
N ALA A 96 7.02 -7.38 0.67
CA ALA A 96 5.58 -7.48 0.70
C ALA A 96 5.01 -6.45 -0.27
N TYR A 97 4.34 -6.91 -1.30
CA TYR A 97 3.67 -6.10 -2.30
C TYR A 97 2.22 -5.91 -1.87
N ILE A 98 1.82 -4.67 -1.74
CA ILE A 98 0.51 -4.30 -1.20
C ILE A 98 -0.26 -3.56 -2.27
N CYS A 99 -1.45 -4.04 -2.61
CA CYS A 99 -2.41 -3.32 -3.41
C CYS A 99 -3.54 -2.81 -2.50
N MET A 100 -3.68 -1.50 -2.41
CA MET A 100 -4.77 -0.82 -1.73
C MET A 100 -5.59 -0.05 -2.77
N ALA A 101 -6.91 -0.06 -2.65
CA ALA A 101 -7.78 0.67 -3.56
C ALA A 101 -8.77 1.58 -2.83
N LEU A 102 -9.35 2.49 -3.58
CA LEU A 102 -10.60 3.15 -3.23
C LEU A 102 -11.72 2.53 -4.06
N ASP A 103 -12.80 2.12 -3.41
CA ASP A 103 -14.01 1.67 -4.09
C ASP A 103 -14.82 2.86 -4.66
N MET A 104 -15.89 2.58 -5.38
CA MET A 104 -16.78 3.60 -5.95
C MET A 104 -17.42 4.52 -4.90
N LYS A 105 -17.45 4.09 -3.63
CA LYS A 105 -17.95 4.89 -2.49
C LYS A 105 -16.85 5.69 -1.82
N GLY A 106 -15.59 5.60 -2.29
CA GLY A 106 -14.43 6.24 -1.70
C GLY A 106 -13.90 5.55 -0.44
N LYS A 107 -14.36 4.32 -0.15
CA LYS A 107 -13.87 3.53 0.98
C LYS A 107 -12.59 2.83 0.59
N LYS A 108 -11.63 2.81 1.51
CA LYS A 108 -10.36 2.07 1.33
C LYS A 108 -10.58 0.57 1.48
N ASP A 109 -10.00 -0.20 0.58
CA ASP A 109 -9.92 -1.66 0.64
C ASP A 109 -8.48 -2.10 0.32
N ILE A 110 -7.99 -3.11 1.03
CA ILE A 110 -6.72 -3.77 0.70
C ILE A 110 -7.06 -4.95 -0.20
N LEU A 111 -6.70 -4.87 -1.47
CA LEU A 111 -7.05 -5.89 -2.45
C LEU A 111 -6.25 -7.18 -2.26
N GLY A 112 -5.02 -7.06 -1.78
CA GLY A 112 -4.18 -8.20 -1.47
C GLY A 112 -2.79 -7.81 -1.03
N ILE A 113 -2.07 -8.81 -0.48
CA ILE A 113 -0.67 -8.74 -0.06
C ILE A 113 0.03 -9.96 -0.63
N TRP A 114 1.08 -9.75 -1.40
CA TRP A 114 1.90 -10.81 -1.99
C TRP A 114 3.32 -10.70 -1.46
N ILE A 115 3.95 -11.84 -1.20
CA ILE A 115 5.33 -11.89 -0.73
C ILE A 115 6.23 -12.47 -1.82
N GLY A 116 7.30 -11.78 -2.16
CA GLY A 116 8.28 -12.19 -3.16
C GLY A 116 9.70 -11.85 -2.77
N GLU A 117 10.65 -12.51 -3.46
CA GLU A 117 12.08 -12.30 -3.22
C GLU A 117 12.67 -11.21 -4.12
N SER A 118 12.04 -10.92 -5.25
CA SER A 118 12.51 -9.93 -6.22
C SER A 118 11.41 -9.04 -6.74
N GLU A 119 11.71 -7.76 -6.78
CA GLU A 119 10.90 -6.74 -7.40
C GLU A 119 11.12 -6.74 -8.92
N GLY A 120 10.12 -7.16 -9.69
CA GLY A 120 10.23 -7.19 -11.13
C GLY A 120 8.89 -7.06 -11.84
N ALA A 121 8.91 -6.58 -13.09
CA ALA A 121 7.73 -6.44 -13.93
C ALA A 121 6.90 -7.73 -14.03
N LYS A 122 7.56 -8.90 -14.07
CA LYS A 122 6.89 -10.22 -14.08
C LYS A 122 6.06 -10.47 -12.83
N PHE A 123 6.56 -10.08 -11.67
CA PHE A 123 5.85 -10.26 -10.42
C PHE A 123 4.60 -9.38 -10.39
N TRP A 124 4.73 -8.10 -10.75
CA TRP A 124 3.60 -7.19 -10.83
C TRP A 124 2.57 -7.62 -11.88
N LEU A 125 3.02 -8.20 -12.99
CA LEU A 125 2.10 -8.79 -13.97
C LEU A 125 1.30 -9.95 -13.36
N SER A 126 1.92 -10.79 -12.53
CA SER A 126 1.19 -11.86 -11.82
C SER A 126 0.19 -11.31 -10.81
N VAL A 127 0.52 -10.22 -10.11
CA VAL A 127 -0.39 -9.52 -9.20
C VAL A 127 -1.60 -8.95 -9.96
N CYS A 128 -1.37 -8.28 -11.11
CA CYS A 128 -2.46 -7.75 -11.93
C CYS A 128 -3.37 -8.86 -12.48
N ASN A 129 -2.81 -9.99 -12.89
CA ASN A 129 -3.59 -11.14 -13.33
C ASN A 129 -4.40 -11.76 -12.17
N ASP A 130 -3.86 -11.81 -10.96
CA ASP A 130 -4.60 -12.26 -9.78
C ASP A 130 -5.79 -11.33 -9.49
N LEU A 131 -5.59 -10.02 -9.52
CA LEU A 131 -6.69 -9.05 -9.39
C LEU A 131 -7.77 -9.27 -10.45
N LYS A 132 -7.36 -9.49 -11.71
CA LYS A 132 -8.29 -9.76 -12.82
C LYS A 132 -9.08 -11.04 -12.60
N ASN A 133 -8.41 -12.12 -12.17
CA ASN A 133 -9.03 -13.42 -11.88
C ASN A 133 -10.02 -13.34 -10.71
N ARG A 134 -9.83 -12.40 -9.79
CA ARG A 134 -10.71 -12.16 -8.65
C ARG A 134 -11.83 -11.14 -8.93
N GLY A 135 -12.03 -10.77 -10.20
CA GLY A 135 -13.17 -10.00 -10.68
C GLY A 135 -12.90 -8.51 -10.92
N VAL A 136 -11.66 -8.02 -10.79
CA VAL A 136 -11.36 -6.62 -11.11
C VAL A 136 -11.30 -6.45 -12.63
N ASP A 137 -12.33 -5.88 -13.20
CA ASP A 137 -12.42 -5.65 -14.64
C ASP A 137 -11.74 -4.37 -15.09
N ASP A 138 -11.81 -3.32 -14.29
CA ASP A 138 -11.23 -2.03 -14.65
C ASP A 138 -10.60 -1.29 -13.47
N ILE A 139 -9.49 -0.60 -13.77
CA ILE A 139 -8.78 0.31 -12.86
C ILE A 139 -8.60 1.62 -13.60
N LEU A 140 -9.20 2.71 -13.11
CA LEU A 140 -9.09 3.99 -13.78
C LEU A 140 -7.72 4.63 -13.57
N ILE A 141 -7.21 4.58 -12.33
CA ILE A 141 -5.92 5.16 -11.95
C ILE A 141 -5.11 4.17 -11.14
N ALA A 142 -3.89 3.87 -11.56
CA ALA A 142 -2.92 3.13 -10.77
C ALA A 142 -1.81 4.05 -10.29
N CYS A 143 -1.72 4.23 -8.97
CA CYS A 143 -0.66 4.97 -8.30
C CYS A 143 0.45 4.01 -7.86
N MET A 144 1.69 4.23 -8.29
CA MET A 144 2.79 3.33 -8.02
C MET A 144 4.10 4.05 -7.81
N ASP A 145 5.09 3.36 -7.25
CA ASP A 145 6.48 3.80 -7.29
C ASP A 145 6.98 3.80 -8.76
N GLY A 146 7.97 4.62 -9.06
CA GLY A 146 8.59 4.73 -10.39
C GLY A 146 9.42 3.49 -10.79
N LEU A 147 9.00 2.29 -10.41
CA LEU A 147 9.68 1.05 -10.75
C LEU A 147 9.63 0.78 -12.25
N LYS A 148 10.79 0.61 -12.85
CA LYS A 148 10.93 0.36 -14.29
C LYS A 148 10.22 -0.92 -14.71
N GLY A 149 9.37 -0.84 -15.73
CA GLY A 149 8.59 -1.96 -16.28
C GLY A 149 7.26 -2.26 -15.57
N LEU A 150 6.97 -1.60 -14.45
CA LEU A 150 5.69 -1.73 -13.76
C LEU A 150 4.53 -1.09 -14.54
N PRO A 151 4.66 0.12 -15.11
CA PRO A 151 3.61 0.71 -15.94
C PRO A 151 3.20 -0.17 -17.11
N GLU A 152 4.16 -0.77 -17.79
CA GLU A 152 3.94 -1.68 -18.92
C GLU A 152 3.24 -2.97 -18.49
N ALA A 153 3.64 -3.53 -17.35
CA ALA A 153 3.01 -4.72 -16.79
C ALA A 153 1.52 -4.48 -16.47
N ILE A 154 1.18 -3.35 -15.87
CA ILE A 154 -0.21 -3.01 -15.54
C ILE A 154 -1.02 -2.76 -16.80
N LYS A 155 -0.51 -1.99 -17.76
CA LYS A 155 -1.18 -1.71 -19.04
C LYS A 155 -1.41 -2.97 -19.88
N THR A 156 -0.64 -4.03 -19.66
CA THR A 156 -0.88 -5.31 -20.33
C THR A 156 -2.20 -5.95 -19.90
N VAL A 157 -2.60 -5.78 -18.62
CA VAL A 157 -3.83 -6.36 -18.06
C VAL A 157 -4.99 -5.35 -18.09
N TYR A 158 -4.68 -4.07 -17.87
CA TYR A 158 -5.62 -2.95 -17.83
C TYR A 158 -5.17 -1.86 -18.84
N PRO A 159 -5.50 -2.01 -20.14
CA PRO A 159 -4.97 -1.13 -21.19
C PRO A 159 -5.34 0.35 -21.04
N ASP A 160 -6.53 0.62 -20.50
CA ASP A 160 -7.08 1.98 -20.36
C ASP A 160 -6.69 2.65 -19.03
N VAL A 161 -5.89 1.95 -18.19
CA VAL A 161 -5.46 2.50 -16.91
C VAL A 161 -4.57 3.72 -17.10
N SER A 162 -4.85 4.74 -16.32
CA SER A 162 -3.94 5.90 -16.21
C SER A 162 -2.94 5.67 -15.09
N ILE A 163 -1.65 5.75 -15.44
CA ILE A 163 -0.56 5.53 -14.47
C ILE A 163 -0.21 6.84 -13.80
N GLN A 164 -0.13 6.83 -12.47
CA GLN A 164 0.40 7.92 -11.68
C GLN A 164 1.61 7.47 -10.87
N THR A 165 2.71 8.20 -10.99
CA THR A 165 3.87 8.00 -10.13
C THR A 165 3.58 8.56 -8.73
N CYS A 166 3.94 7.81 -7.70
CA CYS A 166 3.72 8.20 -6.31
C CYS A 166 4.55 9.46 -5.97
N ILE A 167 3.86 10.56 -5.70
CA ILE A 167 4.50 11.85 -5.37
C ILE A 167 5.36 11.77 -4.11
N VAL A 168 5.00 10.92 -3.14
CA VAL A 168 5.77 10.72 -1.91
C VAL A 168 7.13 10.08 -2.23
N HIS A 169 7.14 9.06 -3.09
CA HIS A 169 8.39 8.42 -3.54
C HIS A 169 9.25 9.38 -4.37
N GLN A 170 8.64 10.18 -5.24
CA GLN A 170 9.36 11.21 -6.00
C GLN A 170 9.98 12.26 -5.09
N ILE A 171 9.25 12.76 -4.08
CA ILE A 171 9.78 13.70 -3.09
C ILE A 171 10.98 13.07 -2.36
N ARG A 172 10.87 11.83 -1.89
CA ARG A 172 11.98 11.13 -1.22
C ARG A 172 13.18 10.96 -2.14
N ASN A 173 12.95 10.62 -3.39
CA ASN A 173 14.03 10.49 -4.38
C ASN A 173 14.69 11.83 -4.66
N SER A 174 13.92 12.91 -4.76
CA SER A 174 14.46 14.28 -4.93
C SER A 174 15.43 14.68 -3.81
N LEU A 175 15.11 14.31 -2.57
CA LEU A 175 15.95 14.64 -1.41
C LEU A 175 17.31 13.95 -1.41
N LYS A 176 17.48 12.84 -2.14
CA LYS A 176 18.79 12.17 -2.28
C LYS A 176 19.84 13.04 -2.98
N TYR A 177 19.40 13.97 -3.82
CA TYR A 177 20.27 14.88 -4.59
C TYR A 177 20.50 16.22 -3.89
N ILE A 178 19.88 16.45 -2.73
CA ILE A 178 19.95 17.70 -1.99
C ILE A 178 20.79 17.50 -0.73
N ALA A 179 21.79 18.38 -0.51
CA ALA A 179 22.60 18.35 0.70
C ALA A 179 21.73 18.46 1.96
N SER A 180 22.03 17.68 3.00
CA SER A 180 21.18 17.56 4.20
C SER A 180 20.86 18.92 4.85
N LYS A 181 21.77 19.88 4.82
CA LYS A 181 21.58 21.25 5.34
C LYS A 181 20.50 22.03 4.58
N ASP A 182 20.31 21.74 3.28
CA ASP A 182 19.40 22.47 2.38
C ASP A 182 18.04 21.75 2.20
N GLN A 183 17.92 20.48 2.66
CA GLN A 183 16.71 19.67 2.47
C GLN A 183 15.45 20.31 3.05
N ARG A 184 15.58 20.95 4.22
CA ARG A 184 14.41 21.58 4.88
C ARG A 184 13.87 22.77 4.09
N GLU A 185 14.72 23.59 3.54
CA GLU A 185 14.34 24.74 2.71
C GLU A 185 13.80 24.27 1.36
N PHE A 186 14.49 23.31 0.72
CA PHE A 186 14.06 22.69 -0.51
C PHE A 186 12.64 22.08 -0.38
N MET A 187 12.38 21.35 0.70
CA MET A 187 11.04 20.75 0.97
C MET A 187 9.95 21.80 1.14
N LYS A 188 10.27 22.95 1.76
CA LYS A 188 9.33 24.07 1.90
C LYS A 188 8.93 24.62 0.54
N ASP A 189 9.93 24.82 -0.34
CA ASP A 189 9.72 25.37 -1.67
C ASP A 189 9.00 24.35 -2.57
N LEU A 190 9.43 23.07 -2.55
CA LEU A 190 8.78 21.99 -3.29
C LEU A 190 7.30 21.82 -2.88
N LYS A 191 6.98 22.05 -1.61
CA LYS A 191 5.61 21.97 -1.11
C LYS A 191 4.69 23.00 -1.80
N SER A 192 5.20 24.16 -2.17
CA SER A 192 4.43 25.15 -2.92
C SER A 192 4.06 24.68 -4.33
N VAL A 193 4.87 23.79 -4.92
CA VAL A 193 4.61 23.19 -6.24
C VAL A 193 3.49 22.17 -6.14
N TYR A 194 3.66 21.10 -5.35
CA TYR A 194 2.68 20.00 -5.32
C TYR A 194 1.41 20.27 -4.51
N ARG A 195 1.33 21.42 -3.82
CA ARG A 195 0.10 21.91 -3.16
C ARG A 195 -0.53 23.11 -3.85
N ALA A 196 -0.05 23.48 -5.03
CA ALA A 196 -0.67 24.54 -5.79
C ALA A 196 -2.13 24.16 -6.16
N PHE A 197 -3.00 25.15 -6.21
CA PHE A 197 -4.43 24.92 -6.45
C PHE A 197 -4.76 24.70 -7.94
N ASN A 198 -3.84 25.04 -8.85
CA ASN A 198 -3.95 24.79 -10.28
C ASN A 198 -2.58 24.59 -10.93
N GLU A 199 -2.58 24.11 -12.17
CA GLU A 199 -1.39 23.80 -12.95
C GLU A 199 -0.51 25.04 -13.19
N GLU A 200 -1.09 26.16 -13.58
CA GLU A 200 -0.35 27.39 -13.86
C GLU A 200 0.48 27.85 -12.66
N THR A 201 -0.14 27.85 -11.47
CA THR A 201 0.55 28.19 -10.23
C THR A 201 1.64 27.19 -9.89
N ALA A 202 1.41 25.90 -10.12
CA ALA A 202 2.39 24.86 -9.90
C ALA A 202 3.63 25.04 -10.78
N LEU A 203 3.42 25.24 -12.08
CA LEU A 203 4.50 25.46 -13.05
C LEU A 203 5.32 26.72 -12.71
N LYS A 204 4.65 27.80 -12.34
CA LYS A 204 5.29 29.04 -11.91
C LYS A 204 6.15 28.82 -10.66
N ASN A 205 5.64 28.11 -9.67
CA ASN A 205 6.38 27.78 -8.46
C ASN A 205 7.58 26.87 -8.76
N LEU A 206 7.42 25.91 -9.69
CA LEU A 206 8.51 25.05 -10.14
C LEU A 206 9.64 25.84 -10.83
N ASP A 207 9.30 26.79 -11.67
CA ASP A 207 10.28 27.65 -12.34
C ASP A 207 11.03 28.56 -11.34
N ILE A 208 10.36 29.04 -10.31
CA ILE A 208 11.00 29.78 -9.21
C ILE A 208 12.00 28.86 -8.48
N LEU A 209 11.58 27.64 -8.15
CA LEU A 209 12.42 26.66 -7.46
C LEU A 209 13.68 26.31 -8.26
N LYS A 210 13.56 26.12 -9.58
CA LYS A 210 14.72 25.89 -10.49
C LYS A 210 15.73 27.03 -10.47
N LYS A 211 15.26 28.28 -10.48
CA LYS A 211 16.12 29.47 -10.53
C LYS A 211 16.87 29.71 -9.21
N ILE A 212 16.25 29.44 -8.07
CA ILE A 212 16.83 29.73 -6.75
C ILE A 212 17.95 28.75 -6.38
N LYS A 213 17.90 27.50 -6.85
CA LYS A 213 18.73 26.44 -6.26
C LYS A 213 19.97 26.05 -7.07
N ASN A 214 20.30 26.67 -8.20
CA ASN A 214 21.48 26.29 -9.03
C ASN A 214 21.63 24.73 -9.12
N LEU A 215 20.55 24.06 -9.44
CA LEU A 215 20.48 22.61 -9.40
C LEU A 215 21.37 21.99 -10.49
N ASN A 216 22.07 20.91 -10.15
CA ASN A 216 22.88 20.18 -11.12
C ASN A 216 21.97 19.50 -12.18
N LYS A 217 22.59 18.98 -13.25
CA LYS A 217 21.86 18.37 -14.38
C LYS A 217 20.93 17.23 -13.95
N ASP A 218 21.39 16.36 -13.04
CA ASP A 218 20.65 15.20 -12.57
C ASP A 218 19.41 15.62 -11.76
N THR A 219 19.54 16.70 -10.99
CA THR A 219 18.40 17.28 -10.27
C THR A 219 17.41 17.94 -11.22
N LEU A 220 17.87 18.49 -12.35
CA LEU A 220 16.99 19.04 -13.39
C LEU A 220 16.21 17.95 -14.14
N GLU A 221 16.82 16.83 -14.45
CA GLU A 221 16.14 15.68 -15.06
C GLU A 221 15.02 15.16 -14.15
N LEU A 222 15.31 15.06 -12.84
CA LEU A 222 14.30 14.71 -11.84
C LEU A 222 13.14 15.73 -11.78
N PHE A 223 13.39 17.02 -11.98
CA PHE A 223 12.37 18.04 -12.06
C PHE A 223 11.48 17.90 -13.32
N PHE A 224 12.03 17.42 -14.43
CA PHE A 224 11.21 17.11 -15.60
C PHE A 224 10.26 15.96 -15.32
N GLU A 225 10.71 14.88 -14.68
CA GLU A 225 9.85 13.76 -14.24
C GLU A 225 8.78 14.23 -13.23
N LEU A 226 9.15 15.07 -12.26
CA LEU A 226 8.20 15.69 -11.32
C LEU A 226 7.18 16.57 -12.04
N ASN A 227 7.60 17.33 -13.04
CA ASN A 227 6.72 18.19 -13.81
C ASN A 227 5.66 17.41 -14.59
N ASP A 228 6.05 16.31 -15.23
CA ASP A 228 5.13 15.47 -15.98
C ASP A 228 4.15 14.75 -15.06
N SER A 229 4.62 14.22 -13.93
CA SER A 229 3.75 13.65 -12.88
C SER A 229 2.80 14.67 -12.29
N TYR A 230 3.24 15.92 -12.15
CA TYR A 230 2.42 16.96 -11.55
C TYR A 230 1.33 17.45 -12.50
N LYS A 231 1.64 17.67 -13.77
CA LYS A 231 0.64 17.99 -14.82
C LYS A 231 -0.45 16.94 -14.85
N TRP A 232 -0.04 15.68 -14.77
CA TRP A 232 -0.92 14.55 -14.74
C TRP A 232 -1.83 14.55 -13.49
N THR A 233 -1.27 14.84 -12.29
CA THR A 233 -2.05 14.91 -11.03
C THR A 233 -3.15 15.96 -11.10
N ILE A 234 -2.90 17.13 -11.68
CA ILE A 234 -3.91 18.20 -11.82
C ILE A 234 -4.95 17.85 -12.88
N GLU A 235 -4.54 17.33 -14.01
CA GLU A 235 -5.46 16.86 -15.04
C GLU A 235 -6.43 15.82 -14.49
N TYR A 236 -5.91 14.94 -13.63
CA TYR A 236 -6.69 13.90 -12.99
C TYR A 236 -7.59 14.41 -11.86
N LEU A 237 -7.14 15.35 -11.05
CA LEU A 237 -8.00 16.01 -10.05
C LEU A 237 -9.19 16.71 -10.71
N ASN A 238 -8.96 17.31 -11.89
CA ASN A 238 -10.02 17.91 -12.68
C ASN A 238 -10.98 16.84 -13.22
N LYS A 239 -10.47 15.73 -13.77
CA LYS A 239 -11.27 14.57 -14.23
C LYS A 239 -12.02 13.93 -13.05
N TRP A 240 -11.40 13.80 -11.88
CA TRP A 240 -12.02 13.26 -10.67
C TRP A 240 -13.15 14.15 -10.14
N ASN A 241 -12.94 15.47 -10.14
CA ASN A 241 -13.98 16.41 -9.73
C ASN A 241 -15.16 16.39 -10.71
N LEU A 242 -14.90 16.23 -12.01
CA LEU A 242 -15.93 16.06 -13.04
C LEU A 242 -16.66 14.72 -12.84
N LEU A 243 -15.95 13.63 -12.56
CA LEU A 243 -16.55 12.32 -12.30
C LEU A 243 -17.42 12.35 -11.03
N LYS A 244 -16.95 13.00 -9.96
CA LYS A 244 -17.73 13.20 -8.73
C LYS A 244 -19.00 14.03 -8.95
N SER A 245 -18.94 15.07 -9.78
CA SER A 245 -20.14 15.86 -10.11
C SER A 245 -21.13 15.02 -10.91
N ASN A 246 -20.67 14.27 -11.90
CA ASN A 246 -21.51 13.38 -12.70
C ASN A 246 -22.13 12.24 -11.87
N LEU A 247 -21.38 11.67 -10.93
CA LEU A 247 -21.90 10.63 -10.01
C LEU A 247 -22.97 11.18 -9.05
N LYS A 248 -22.83 12.44 -8.61
CA LYS A 248 -23.86 13.12 -7.82
C LYS A 248 -25.15 13.38 -8.62
N GLU A 249 -25.02 13.77 -9.89
CA GLU A 249 -26.16 13.98 -10.79
C GLU A 249 -26.89 12.67 -11.11
N LEU A 250 -26.18 11.53 -11.11
CA LEU A 250 -26.77 10.20 -11.33
C LEU A 250 -27.37 9.57 -10.08
N ASN A 251 -27.42 10.27 -8.91
CA ASN A 251 -27.90 9.73 -7.63
C ASN A 251 -27.22 8.41 -7.20
N LEU A 252 -25.98 8.19 -7.61
CA LEU A 252 -25.14 7.05 -7.26
C LEU A 252 -24.19 7.38 -6.09
N SER A 253 -24.65 8.22 -5.16
CA SER A 253 -23.91 8.60 -3.94
C SER A 253 -24.42 7.87 -2.71
#